data_37580ab0795f179cc0d250de57b56dc4
#
_entry.id   37580ab0795f179cc0d250de57b56dc4
#
_cell.length_a   1.000
_cell.length_b   1.000
_cell.length_c   1.000
_cell.angle_alpha   90.00
_cell.angle_beta   90.00
_cell.angle_gamma   90.00
#
_symmetry.space_group_name_H-M   'P 1'
#
loop_
_entity.id
_entity.type
_entity.pdbx_description
1 polymer ?
#
loop_
_entity_poly.entity_id
_entity_poly.type
_entity_poly.pdbx_seq_one_letter_code
_entity_poly.pdbx_strand_id
1 'polypeptide(L)'
;RISIARAFLKDAPIIILDEPTSALDVCVKAQVINLLQDLQDEMGLSILFISHKLNVLRSLADKITVMYRGRVVEEAPTEQIFANPIHPYTKSLLEAIPKLDPSLRKRRTFIDDSFIQSNIPKYSLNDVNFVSTNDSQIGFVEIDNNHFVEAEVV
;
A
#
# COMPACT_ATOMS: atom_id res chain seq x y z
N ARG A 1 4.98 22.19 -2.58
CA ARG A 1 4.28 22.92 -1.48
C ARG A 1 3.10 23.74 -1.99
N ILE A 2 3.27 24.59 -3.01
CA ILE A 2 2.19 25.44 -3.54
C ILE A 2 1.03 24.60 -4.09
N SER A 3 1.31 23.49 -4.77
CA SER A 3 0.30 22.58 -5.31
C SER A 3 -0.57 21.95 -4.22
N ILE A 4 0.05 21.58 -3.10
CA ILE A 4 -0.64 21.05 -1.92
C ILE A 4 -1.56 22.11 -1.33
N ALA A 5 -1.05 23.31 -1.08
CA ALA A 5 -1.85 24.43 -0.57
C ALA A 5 -3.07 24.73 -1.48
N ARG A 6 -2.88 24.70 -2.81
CA ARG A 6 -3.98 24.89 -3.76
C ARG A 6 -5.04 23.81 -3.71
N ALA A 7 -4.68 22.57 -3.40
CA ALA A 7 -5.65 21.47 -3.24
C ALA A 7 -6.53 21.70 -2.01
N PHE A 8 -5.95 22.13 -0.90
CA PHE A 8 -6.68 22.43 0.34
C PHE A 8 -7.61 23.64 0.25
N LEU A 9 -7.30 24.63 -0.61
CA LEU A 9 -8.16 25.80 -0.80
C LEU A 9 -9.50 25.49 -1.51
N LYS A 10 -9.69 24.27 -2.03
CA LYS A 10 -10.91 23.90 -2.76
C LYS A 10 -12.05 23.41 -1.88
N ASP A 11 -11.84 23.30 -0.57
CA ASP A 11 -12.84 22.84 0.40
C ASP A 11 -13.48 21.49 0.00
N ALA A 12 -12.66 20.61 -0.56
CA ALA A 12 -13.08 19.29 -1.03
C ALA A 12 -12.97 18.26 0.11
N PRO A 13 -13.97 17.38 0.30
CA PRO A 13 -13.92 16.37 1.36
C PRO A 13 -12.85 15.29 1.15
N ILE A 14 -12.39 15.12 -0.09
CA ILE A 14 -11.34 14.15 -0.46
C ILE A 14 -10.25 14.86 -1.25
N ILE A 15 -9.01 14.63 -0.87
CA ILE A 15 -7.83 15.15 -1.58
C ILE A 15 -7.00 13.98 -2.10
N ILE A 16 -6.61 14.04 -3.37
CA ILE A 16 -5.72 13.06 -4.01
C ILE A 16 -4.34 13.67 -4.14
N LEU A 17 -3.34 13.01 -3.57
CA LEU A 17 -1.93 13.41 -3.59
C LEU A 17 -1.11 12.32 -4.30
N ASP A 18 -0.70 12.61 -5.54
CA ASP A 18 0.13 11.71 -6.33
C ASP A 18 1.61 12.10 -6.20
N GLU A 19 2.40 11.23 -5.57
CA GLU A 19 3.85 11.41 -5.30
C GLU A 19 4.22 12.79 -4.72
N PRO A 20 3.47 13.36 -3.75
CA PRO A 20 3.61 14.77 -3.34
C PRO A 20 4.95 15.08 -2.68
N THR A 21 5.67 14.05 -2.24
CA THR A 21 6.96 14.19 -1.54
C THR A 21 8.15 13.64 -2.33
N SER A 22 7.97 13.23 -3.59
CA SER A 22 9.03 12.55 -4.37
C SER A 22 10.24 13.44 -4.64
N ALA A 23 10.02 14.73 -4.89
CA ALA A 23 11.05 15.73 -5.20
C ALA A 23 11.59 16.49 -3.97
N LEU A 24 11.23 16.07 -2.74
CA LEU A 24 11.62 16.75 -1.51
C LEU A 24 12.78 16.02 -0.82
N ASP A 25 13.65 16.77 -0.18
CA ASP A 25 14.66 16.23 0.74
C ASP A 25 14.01 15.63 2.01
N VAL A 26 14.80 14.84 2.77
CA VAL A 26 14.29 14.07 3.90
C VAL A 26 13.65 14.96 4.99
N CYS A 27 14.28 16.11 5.30
CA CYS A 27 13.79 17.00 6.35
C CYS A 27 12.49 17.69 5.94
N VAL A 28 12.42 18.20 4.72
CA VAL A 28 11.23 18.86 4.19
C VAL A 28 10.08 17.87 4.02
N LYS A 29 10.39 16.61 3.66
CA LYS A 29 9.41 15.54 3.56
C LYS A 29 8.69 15.29 4.89
N ALA A 30 9.44 15.14 5.98
CA ALA A 30 8.87 14.98 7.31
C ALA A 30 7.93 16.13 7.71
N GLN A 31 8.35 17.35 7.44
CA GLN A 31 7.53 18.54 7.70
C GLN A 31 6.22 18.55 6.91
N VAL A 32 6.27 18.12 5.63
CA VAL A 32 5.06 18.05 4.79
C VAL A 32 4.13 16.96 5.27
N ILE A 33 4.65 15.80 5.70
CA ILE A 33 3.83 14.71 6.23
C ILE A 33 3.11 15.14 7.51
N ASN A 34 3.83 15.76 8.46
CA ASN A 34 3.22 16.26 9.69
C ASN A 34 2.13 17.30 9.39
N LEU A 35 2.42 18.24 8.48
CA LEU A 35 1.42 19.23 8.06
C LEU A 35 0.17 18.57 7.45
N LEU A 36 0.32 17.50 6.67
CA LEU A 36 -0.82 16.78 6.08
C LEU A 36 -1.67 16.10 7.16
N GLN A 37 -1.03 15.52 8.18
CA GLN A 37 -1.72 14.94 9.33
C GLN A 37 -2.48 16.00 10.13
N ASP A 38 -1.83 17.11 10.47
CA ASP A 38 -2.46 18.22 11.17
C ASP A 38 -3.69 18.75 10.40
N LEU A 39 -3.57 18.94 9.09
CA LEU A 39 -4.68 19.39 8.25
C LEU A 39 -5.80 18.35 8.11
N GLN A 40 -5.46 17.06 8.09
CA GLN A 40 -6.44 15.99 8.07
C GLN A 40 -7.29 16.01 9.36
N ASP A 41 -6.62 16.14 10.50
CA ASP A 41 -7.27 16.17 11.83
C ASP A 41 -8.13 17.44 12.00
N GLU A 42 -7.62 18.60 11.63
CA GLU A 42 -8.32 19.88 11.76
C GLU A 42 -9.54 20.01 10.84
N MET A 43 -9.43 19.53 9.61
CA MET A 43 -10.44 19.69 8.57
C MET A 43 -11.35 18.48 8.37
N GLY A 44 -11.05 17.33 9.00
CA GLY A 44 -11.81 16.08 8.83
C GLY A 44 -11.76 15.52 7.41
N LEU A 45 -10.63 15.71 6.70
CA LEU A 45 -10.48 15.35 5.29
C LEU A 45 -10.09 13.88 5.12
N SER A 46 -10.54 13.29 4.02
CA SER A 46 -10.01 12.02 3.53
C SER A 46 -8.89 12.28 2.53
N ILE A 47 -7.73 11.64 2.73
CA ILE A 47 -6.57 11.79 1.85
C ILE A 47 -6.28 10.47 1.14
N LEU A 48 -6.32 10.48 -0.19
CA LEU A 48 -5.77 9.41 -1.02
C LEU A 48 -4.31 9.75 -1.38
N PHE A 49 -3.38 9.07 -0.73
CA PHE A 49 -1.95 9.33 -0.90
C PHE A 49 -1.30 8.23 -1.76
N ILE A 50 -0.79 8.57 -2.93
CA ILE A 50 -0.12 7.64 -3.83
C ILE A 50 1.39 7.81 -3.69
N SER A 51 2.10 6.71 -3.38
CA SER A 51 3.55 6.71 -3.26
C SER A 51 4.15 5.32 -3.42
N HIS A 52 5.38 5.25 -3.94
CA HIS A 52 6.18 4.04 -3.95
C HIS A 52 7.02 3.87 -2.66
N LYS A 53 6.94 4.81 -1.71
CA LYS A 53 7.74 4.81 -0.46
C LYS A 53 6.93 4.32 0.72
N LEU A 54 6.95 3.01 0.97
CA LEU A 54 6.18 2.37 2.03
C LEU A 54 6.43 2.96 3.43
N ASN A 55 7.66 3.42 3.73
CA ASN A 55 7.96 4.06 5.02
C ASN A 55 7.13 5.33 5.27
N VAL A 56 6.79 6.08 4.22
CA VAL A 56 5.93 7.26 4.31
C VAL A 56 4.49 6.83 4.60
N LEU A 57 4.02 5.82 3.87
CA LEU A 57 2.66 5.30 4.04
C LEU A 57 2.43 4.72 5.44
N ARG A 58 3.46 4.06 6.01
CA ARG A 58 3.38 3.51 7.37
C ARG A 58 3.06 4.55 8.44
N SER A 59 3.55 5.77 8.29
CA SER A 59 3.33 6.84 9.27
C SER A 59 2.09 7.69 9.02
N LEU A 60 1.51 7.59 7.82
CA LEU A 60 0.44 8.51 7.39
C LEU A 60 -0.90 7.79 7.17
N ALA A 61 -0.88 6.58 6.62
CA ALA A 61 -2.08 5.92 6.12
C ALA A 61 -2.70 4.97 7.16
N ASP A 62 -4.02 5.00 7.30
CA ASP A 62 -4.78 4.02 8.09
C ASP A 62 -4.87 2.69 7.35
N LYS A 63 -4.99 2.75 6.01
CA LYS A 63 -5.18 1.61 5.13
C LYS A 63 -4.26 1.74 3.90
N ILE A 64 -3.69 0.63 3.46
CA ILE A 64 -2.83 0.56 2.29
C ILE A 64 -3.45 -0.37 1.24
N THR A 65 -3.51 0.13 0.02
CA THR A 65 -3.87 -0.64 -1.18
C THR A 65 -2.62 -0.78 -2.04
N VAL A 66 -2.16 -2.01 -2.23
CA VAL A 66 -0.99 -2.32 -3.06
C VAL A 66 -1.43 -2.61 -4.48
N MET A 67 -0.83 -1.93 -5.45
CA MET A 67 -1.11 -2.13 -6.87
C MET A 67 0.10 -2.71 -7.60
N TYR A 68 -0.15 -3.66 -8.47
CA TYR A 68 0.84 -4.26 -9.36
C TYR A 68 0.29 -4.38 -10.77
N ARG A 69 0.99 -3.81 -11.76
CA ARG A 69 0.59 -3.81 -13.17
C ARG A 69 -0.86 -3.37 -13.42
N GLY A 70 -1.30 -2.31 -12.73
CA GLY A 70 -2.64 -1.74 -12.89
C GLY A 70 -3.75 -2.49 -12.16
N ARG A 71 -3.43 -3.53 -11.38
CA ARG A 71 -4.37 -4.31 -10.58
C ARG A 71 -4.09 -4.10 -9.09
N VAL A 72 -5.14 -4.12 -8.27
CA VAL A 72 -5.00 -4.19 -6.82
C VAL A 72 -4.66 -5.65 -6.48
N VAL A 73 -3.57 -5.85 -5.75
CA VAL A 73 -3.09 -7.20 -5.38
C VAL A 73 -3.22 -7.48 -3.89
N GLU A 74 -3.21 -6.45 -3.05
CA GLU A 74 -3.44 -6.59 -1.62
C GLU A 74 -3.96 -5.27 -1.03
N GLU A 75 -4.88 -5.37 -0.09
CA GLU A 75 -5.44 -4.22 0.62
C GLU A 75 -5.72 -4.60 2.07
N ALA A 76 -5.19 -3.83 3.02
CA ALA A 76 -5.42 -4.05 4.44
C ALA A 76 -5.12 -2.80 5.27
N PRO A 77 -5.52 -2.78 6.56
CA PRO A 77 -5.02 -1.83 7.53
C PRO A 77 -3.48 -1.80 7.51
N THR A 78 -2.91 -0.62 7.66
CA THR A 78 -1.46 -0.39 7.53
C THR A 78 -0.65 -1.36 8.38
N GLU A 79 -1.00 -1.55 9.65
CA GLU A 79 -0.27 -2.46 10.53
C GLU A 79 -0.29 -3.92 10.04
N GLN A 80 -1.38 -4.37 9.40
CA GLN A 80 -1.46 -5.73 8.85
C GLN A 80 -0.57 -5.90 7.63
N ILE A 81 -0.52 -4.92 6.72
CA ILE A 81 0.40 -4.95 5.56
C ILE A 81 1.86 -5.11 6.02
N PHE A 82 2.25 -4.42 7.10
CA PHE A 82 3.63 -4.48 7.60
C PHE A 82 3.92 -5.71 8.46
N ALA A 83 2.93 -6.20 9.21
CA ALA A 83 3.11 -7.35 10.10
C ALA A 83 2.95 -8.70 9.37
N ASN A 84 1.97 -8.81 8.49
CA ASN A 84 1.62 -10.06 7.81
C ASN A 84 1.26 -9.82 6.33
N PRO A 85 2.19 -9.40 5.48
CA PRO A 85 1.94 -9.28 4.04
C PRO A 85 1.70 -10.68 3.45
N ILE A 86 0.71 -10.81 2.58
CA ILE A 86 0.32 -12.10 2.01
C ILE A 86 0.76 -12.22 0.55
N HIS A 87 0.46 -11.21 -0.26
CA HIS A 87 0.81 -11.25 -1.67
C HIS A 87 2.33 -11.21 -1.90
N PRO A 88 2.90 -12.03 -2.80
CA PRO A 88 4.35 -12.10 -3.05
C PRO A 88 4.96 -10.76 -3.45
N TYR A 89 4.22 -9.93 -4.20
CA TYR A 89 4.67 -8.60 -4.56
C TYR A 89 4.79 -7.67 -3.33
N THR A 90 3.81 -7.67 -2.44
CA THR A 90 3.85 -6.90 -1.19
C THR A 90 5.04 -7.30 -0.31
N LYS A 91 5.28 -8.61 -0.18
CA LYS A 91 6.46 -9.14 0.53
C LYS A 91 7.75 -8.59 -0.07
N SER A 92 7.87 -8.60 -1.39
CA SER A 92 9.06 -8.09 -2.08
C SER A 92 9.29 -6.60 -1.86
N LEU A 93 8.21 -5.81 -1.87
CA LEU A 93 8.29 -4.37 -1.58
C LEU A 93 8.78 -4.08 -0.16
N LEU A 94 8.27 -4.84 0.82
CA LEU A 94 8.68 -4.68 2.22
C LEU A 94 10.11 -5.15 2.47
N GLU A 95 10.55 -6.22 1.82
CA GLU A 95 11.94 -6.70 1.87
C GLU A 95 12.92 -5.73 1.21
N ALA A 96 12.47 -4.93 0.25
CA ALA A 96 13.27 -3.90 -0.39
C ALA A 96 13.54 -2.68 0.49
N ILE A 97 12.80 -2.50 1.59
CA ILE A 97 13.01 -1.41 2.55
C ILE A 97 14.38 -1.59 3.21
N PRO A 98 15.28 -0.59 3.15
CA PRO A 98 16.59 -0.68 3.77
C PRO A 98 16.47 -0.85 5.29
N LYS A 99 17.04 -1.93 5.81
CA LYS A 99 17.16 -2.11 7.27
C LYS A 99 18.37 -1.34 7.77
N LEU A 100 18.21 -0.64 8.91
CA LEU A 100 19.28 0.14 9.54
C LEU A 100 20.43 -0.75 10.02
N ASP A 101 20.12 -1.97 10.45
CA ASP A 101 21.13 -2.94 10.89
C ASP A 101 21.72 -3.70 9.68
N PRO A 102 23.04 -3.54 9.42
CA PRO A 102 23.72 -4.24 8.32
C PRO A 102 23.67 -5.76 8.46
N SER A 103 23.61 -6.30 9.70
CA SER A 103 23.59 -7.75 9.96
C SER A 103 22.28 -8.41 9.51
N LEU A 104 21.19 -7.63 9.41
CA LEU A 104 19.88 -8.08 8.98
C LEU A 104 19.67 -7.95 7.46
N ARG A 105 20.70 -7.53 6.71
CA ARG A 105 20.63 -7.43 5.25
C ARG A 105 20.65 -8.83 4.63
N LYS A 106 19.48 -9.33 4.28
CA LYS A 106 19.37 -10.53 3.43
C LYS A 106 19.80 -10.18 1.99
N ARG A 107 20.41 -11.17 1.33
CA ARG A 107 20.72 -11.07 -0.11
C ARG A 107 19.40 -10.82 -0.85
N ARG A 108 19.30 -9.74 -1.61
CA ARG A 108 18.08 -9.44 -2.38
C ARG A 108 17.83 -10.58 -3.36
N THR A 109 16.71 -11.26 -3.21
CA THR A 109 16.22 -12.18 -4.23
C THR A 109 15.62 -11.33 -5.33
N PHE A 110 16.04 -11.55 -6.56
CA PHE A 110 15.45 -10.87 -7.72
C PHE A 110 14.09 -11.54 -7.93
N ILE A 111 13.02 -10.81 -7.64
CA ILE A 111 11.65 -11.29 -7.84
C ILE A 111 11.20 -10.78 -9.19
N ASP A 112 11.07 -11.69 -10.15
CA ASP A 112 10.53 -11.40 -11.47
C ASP A 112 9.01 -11.67 -11.53
N ASP A 113 8.41 -11.36 -12.66
CA ASP A 113 6.98 -11.57 -12.86
C ASP A 113 6.58 -13.04 -12.77
N SER A 114 7.44 -13.93 -13.23
CA SER A 114 7.15 -15.37 -13.23
C SER A 114 7.08 -15.91 -11.81
N PHE A 115 7.94 -15.40 -10.93
CA PHE A 115 7.91 -15.72 -9.50
C PHE A 115 6.62 -15.22 -8.85
N ILE A 116 6.20 -13.98 -9.14
CA ILE A 116 4.97 -13.42 -8.58
C ILE A 116 3.76 -14.25 -9.03
N GLN A 117 3.64 -14.53 -10.33
CA GLN A 117 2.53 -15.29 -10.89
C GLN A 117 2.46 -16.74 -10.34
N SER A 118 3.60 -17.41 -10.18
CA SER A 118 3.64 -18.78 -9.65
C SER A 118 3.41 -18.89 -8.15
N ASN A 119 3.50 -17.79 -7.41
CA ASN A 119 3.34 -17.73 -5.96
C ASN A 119 2.11 -16.94 -5.51
N ILE A 120 1.15 -16.66 -6.40
CA ILE A 120 -0.15 -16.11 -6.03
C ILE A 120 -0.81 -17.06 -5.01
N PRO A 121 -1.33 -16.55 -3.88
CA PRO A 121 -2.01 -17.38 -2.89
C PRO A 121 -3.17 -18.17 -3.48
N LYS A 122 -3.39 -19.38 -2.99
CA LYS A 122 -4.49 -20.27 -3.42
C LYS A 122 -5.40 -20.54 -2.25
N TYR A 123 -6.69 -20.33 -2.45
CA TYR A 123 -7.71 -20.57 -1.43
C TYR A 123 -8.86 -21.39 -1.99
N SER A 124 -9.46 -22.24 -1.15
CA SER A 124 -10.70 -22.94 -1.46
C SER A 124 -11.90 -22.00 -1.30
N LEU A 125 -12.87 -22.10 -2.21
CA LEU A 125 -14.14 -21.33 -2.15
C LEU A 125 -14.89 -21.49 -0.81
N ASN A 126 -14.66 -22.59 -0.10
CA ASN A 126 -15.35 -22.87 1.17
C ASN A 126 -14.71 -22.18 2.38
N ASP A 127 -13.49 -21.68 2.25
CA ASP A 127 -12.70 -21.20 3.39
C ASP A 127 -12.62 -19.67 3.45
N VAL A 128 -13.11 -18.96 2.44
CA VAL A 128 -12.91 -17.50 2.32
C VAL A 128 -14.11 -16.78 1.69
N ASN A 129 -14.29 -15.52 2.07
CA ASN A 129 -15.25 -14.62 1.41
C ASN A 129 -14.67 -14.15 0.07
N PHE A 130 -15.15 -14.72 -1.01
CA PHE A 130 -14.68 -14.40 -2.36
C PHE A 130 -15.47 -13.24 -2.94
N VAL A 131 -14.75 -12.19 -3.34
CA VAL A 131 -15.30 -11.07 -4.11
C VAL A 131 -14.82 -11.24 -5.56
N SER A 132 -15.68 -11.77 -6.41
CA SER A 132 -15.35 -12.09 -7.82
C SER A 132 -14.94 -10.83 -8.60
N THR A 133 -13.84 -10.98 -9.35
CA THR A 133 -13.53 -10.10 -10.47
C THR A 133 -13.53 -10.92 -11.74
N ASN A 134 -14.45 -10.60 -12.66
CA ASN A 134 -14.57 -11.06 -14.06
C ASN A 134 -13.76 -12.29 -14.50
N ASP A 135 -14.45 -13.40 -14.71
CA ASP A 135 -14.11 -14.57 -15.55
C ASP A 135 -12.76 -15.29 -15.38
N SER A 136 -11.94 -14.93 -14.41
CA SER A 136 -10.68 -15.63 -14.13
C SER A 136 -10.76 -16.37 -12.79
N GLN A 137 -10.05 -17.47 -12.68
CA GLN A 137 -9.84 -18.20 -11.42
C GLN A 137 -9.10 -17.34 -10.37
N ILE A 138 -8.75 -16.10 -10.73
CA ILE A 138 -8.07 -15.14 -9.86
C ILE A 138 -9.09 -14.10 -9.41
N GLY A 139 -9.23 -13.95 -8.10
CA GLY A 139 -10.14 -13.00 -7.49
C GLY A 139 -9.58 -12.34 -6.24
N PHE A 140 -10.37 -11.48 -5.65
CA PHE A 140 -10.03 -10.78 -4.40
C PHE A 140 -10.69 -11.53 -3.24
N VAL A 141 -9.89 -11.94 -2.27
CA VAL A 141 -10.30 -12.79 -1.15
C VAL A 141 -10.07 -12.03 0.15
N GLU A 142 -11.09 -11.98 1.00
CA GLU A 142 -10.95 -11.49 2.37
C GLU A 142 -10.44 -12.61 3.26
N ILE A 143 -9.29 -12.40 3.90
CA ILE A 143 -8.61 -13.40 4.73
C ILE A 143 -8.87 -13.14 6.21
N ASP A 144 -8.87 -11.87 6.62
CA ASP A 144 -9.09 -11.44 7.99
C ASP A 144 -9.67 -10.02 7.95
N ASN A 145 -10.19 -9.52 9.07
CA ASN A 145 -10.85 -8.22 9.24
C ASN A 145 -10.28 -7.11 8.32
N ASN A 146 -10.94 -6.88 7.17
CA ASN A 146 -10.53 -5.93 6.14
C ASN A 146 -9.15 -6.18 5.48
N HIS A 147 -8.63 -7.41 5.52
CA HIS A 147 -7.42 -7.80 4.79
C HIS A 147 -7.81 -8.58 3.54
N PHE A 148 -7.66 -7.96 2.39
CA PHE A 148 -8.00 -8.51 1.08
C PHE A 148 -6.74 -8.79 0.28
N VAL A 149 -6.71 -9.93 -0.42
CA VAL A 149 -5.58 -10.30 -1.27
C VAL A 149 -6.04 -10.89 -2.59
N GLU A 150 -5.30 -10.61 -3.66
CA GLU A 150 -5.47 -11.30 -4.93
C GLU A 150 -5.01 -12.75 -4.78
N ALA A 151 -5.89 -13.69 -5.12
CA ALA A 151 -5.66 -15.12 -4.96
C ALA A 151 -6.24 -15.93 -6.10
N GLU A 152 -5.67 -17.10 -6.37
CA GLU A 152 -6.25 -18.14 -7.23
C GLU A 152 -7.23 -18.97 -6.39
N VAL A 153 -8.44 -19.12 -6.90
CA VAL A 153 -9.49 -19.92 -6.24
C VAL A 153 -9.52 -21.30 -6.85
N VAL A 154 -9.38 -22.33 -6.01
CA VAL A 154 -9.30 -23.75 -6.37
C VAL A 154 -10.41 -24.56 -5.72
#